data_3407f80a13208553b04c9c5b9c18d98e
#
_entry.id   3407f80a13208553b04c9c5b9c18d98e
#
_cell.length_a   1.000
_cell.length_b   1.000
_cell.length_c   1.000
_cell.angle_alpha   90.00
_cell.angle_beta   90.00
_cell.angle_gamma   90.00
#
_symmetry.space_group_name_H-M   'P 1'
#
loop_
_entity.id
_entity.type
_entity.pdbx_description
1 polymer ?
#
loop_
_entity_poly.entity_id
_entity_poly.type
_entity_poly.pdbx_seq_one_letter_code
_entity_poly.pdbx_strand_id
1 'polypeptide(L)'
;MGSEMCIRDRNGALTVGTLDGANIEIREAVGAENIFIFGLTAEGIEDLRSTASYAPRKYYESDTRLQRVFDALVSDRFCPREPGLFRSIPDRLLIHDPYFVVADFASYIEKQAQVSLEYRNQDAWLRKAILNVARMGHFSSDRTVAEYAREIWQLGERPSVASVETESV
;
A
#
# COMPACT_ATOMS: atom_id res chain seq x y z
N MET A 1 8.53 5.05 -7.38
CA MET A 1 7.51 4.87 -6.34
C MET A 1 7.56 3.50 -5.61
N GLY A 2 8.26 2.50 -6.14
CA GLY A 2 8.35 1.18 -5.51
C GLY A 2 9.30 1.03 -4.31
N SER A 3 10.23 1.96 -4.08
CA SER A 3 11.31 1.75 -3.10
C SER A 3 10.88 1.84 -1.64
N GLU A 4 9.93 2.71 -1.28
CA GLU A 4 9.53 2.89 0.12
C GLU A 4 8.69 1.74 0.66
N MET A 5 7.80 1.17 -0.16
CA MET A 5 7.00 0.01 0.22
C MET A 5 7.90 -1.20 0.45
N CYS A 6 8.82 -1.47 -0.46
CA CYS A 6 9.79 -2.58 -0.32
C CYS A 6 10.70 -2.43 0.90
N ILE A 7 11.04 -1.20 1.32
CA ILE A 7 11.82 -0.97 2.55
C ILE A 7 11.03 -1.41 3.78
N ARG A 8 9.76 -1.02 3.90
CA ARG A 8 8.91 -1.41 5.04
C ARG A 8 8.74 -2.92 5.12
N ASP A 9 8.44 -3.55 3.98
CA ASP A 9 8.20 -4.99 3.90
C ASP A 9 9.46 -5.79 4.24
N ARG A 10 10.64 -5.32 3.85
CA ARG A 10 11.94 -5.91 4.26
C ARG A 10 12.22 -5.78 5.75
N ASN A 11 11.58 -4.84 6.43
CA ASN A 11 11.66 -4.68 7.88
C ASN A 11 10.53 -5.40 8.63
N GLY A 12 9.80 -6.29 7.95
CA GLY A 12 8.78 -7.13 8.55
C GLY A 12 7.41 -6.47 8.73
N ALA A 13 7.20 -5.29 8.13
CA ALA A 13 5.86 -4.70 8.10
C ALA A 13 4.97 -5.47 7.12
N LEU A 14 3.74 -5.76 7.52
CA LEU A 14 2.74 -6.35 6.62
C LEU A 14 2.01 -5.23 5.87
N THR A 15 1.85 -5.42 4.56
CA THR A 15 1.18 -4.45 3.71
C THR A 15 -0.33 -4.51 3.88
N VAL A 16 -0.95 -3.34 4.08
CA VAL A 16 -2.40 -3.12 3.98
C VAL A 16 -2.61 -2.13 2.83
N GLY A 17 -3.28 -2.53 1.77
CA GLY A 17 -3.42 -1.70 0.58
C GLY A 17 -4.48 -2.17 -0.38
N THR A 18 -4.72 -1.37 -1.41
CA THR A 18 -5.58 -1.71 -2.54
C THR A 18 -4.85 -2.64 -3.52
N LEU A 19 -5.60 -3.40 -4.32
CA LEU A 19 -5.04 -4.33 -5.30
C LEU A 19 -4.67 -3.59 -6.59
N ASP A 20 -3.64 -2.74 -6.49
CA ASP A 20 -3.10 -1.98 -7.61
C ASP A 20 -1.58 -1.84 -7.52
N GLY A 21 -0.96 -1.42 -8.61
CA GLY A 21 0.47 -1.17 -8.69
C GLY A 21 1.32 -2.30 -8.09
N ALA A 22 2.28 -1.94 -7.26
CA ALA A 22 3.21 -2.90 -6.65
C ALA A 22 2.53 -3.93 -5.71
N ASN A 23 1.32 -3.64 -5.19
CA ASN A 23 0.61 -4.58 -4.32
C ASN A 23 0.19 -5.86 -5.04
N ILE A 24 0.00 -5.82 -6.36
CA ILE A 24 -0.28 -7.00 -7.18
C ILE A 24 0.92 -7.95 -7.11
N GLU A 25 2.10 -7.45 -7.46
CA GLU A 25 3.34 -8.22 -7.47
C GLU A 25 3.74 -8.69 -6.05
N ILE A 26 3.56 -7.84 -5.03
CA ILE A 26 3.80 -8.21 -3.63
C ILE A 26 2.89 -9.38 -3.24
N ARG A 27 1.59 -9.29 -3.57
CA ARG A 27 0.62 -10.36 -3.27
C ARG A 27 0.99 -11.67 -3.95
N GLU A 28 1.46 -11.63 -5.18
CA GLU A 28 1.94 -12.81 -5.90
C GLU A 28 3.19 -13.40 -5.24
N ALA A 29 4.11 -12.54 -4.80
CA ALA A 29 5.35 -12.98 -4.17
C ALA A 29 5.12 -13.58 -2.77
N VAL A 30 4.29 -12.95 -1.93
CA VAL A 30 4.12 -13.36 -0.52
C VAL A 30 2.96 -14.33 -0.33
N GLY A 31 2.01 -14.41 -1.25
CA GLY A 31 0.76 -15.15 -1.13
C GLY A 31 -0.37 -14.27 -0.58
N ALA A 32 -1.60 -14.54 -1.03
CA ALA A 32 -2.77 -13.72 -0.71
C ALA A 32 -3.09 -13.65 0.78
N GLU A 33 -2.71 -14.67 1.54
CA GLU A 33 -2.93 -14.78 2.98
C GLU A 33 -1.94 -13.95 3.81
N ASN A 34 -0.88 -13.42 3.19
CA ASN A 34 0.20 -12.69 3.89
C ASN A 34 0.19 -11.19 3.59
N ILE A 35 -0.84 -10.71 2.93
CA ILE A 35 -1.08 -9.30 2.62
C ILE A 35 -2.55 -8.98 2.89
N PHE A 36 -2.84 -7.77 3.32
CA PHE A 36 -4.21 -7.32 3.61
C PHE A 36 -4.71 -6.40 2.49
N ILE A 37 -5.46 -6.97 1.56
CA ILE A 37 -6.04 -6.22 0.45
C ILE A 37 -7.45 -5.76 0.83
N PHE A 38 -7.75 -4.51 0.52
CA PHE A 38 -9.07 -3.89 0.64
C PHE A 38 -9.40 -3.05 -0.59
N GLY A 39 -10.61 -2.51 -0.64
CA GLY A 39 -11.05 -1.57 -1.67
C GLY A 39 -11.55 -2.23 -2.94
N LEU A 40 -11.90 -1.39 -3.89
CA LEU A 40 -12.40 -1.77 -5.20
C LEU A 40 -11.28 -2.36 -6.06
N THR A 41 -11.63 -3.30 -6.92
CA THR A 41 -10.74 -3.78 -7.97
C THR A 41 -10.66 -2.77 -9.12
N ALA A 42 -9.64 -2.89 -9.97
CA ALA A 42 -9.51 -2.05 -11.17
C ALA A 42 -10.76 -2.13 -12.07
N GLU A 43 -11.34 -3.33 -12.21
CA GLU A 43 -12.59 -3.56 -12.97
C GLU A 43 -13.77 -2.85 -12.30
N GLY A 44 -13.92 -2.95 -10.97
CA GLY A 44 -14.98 -2.26 -10.22
C GLY A 44 -14.87 -0.74 -10.32
N ILE A 45 -13.67 -0.20 -10.34
CA ILE A 45 -13.43 1.23 -10.57
C ILE A 45 -13.83 1.64 -11.99
N GLU A 46 -13.45 0.85 -12.99
CA GLU A 46 -13.79 1.12 -14.39
C GLU A 46 -15.30 1.06 -14.63
N ASP A 47 -16.00 0.12 -14.01
CA ASP A 47 -17.46 0.03 -14.07
C ASP A 47 -18.12 1.29 -13.47
N LEU A 48 -17.63 1.76 -12.31
CA LEU A 48 -18.16 2.99 -11.70
C LEU A 48 -17.88 4.23 -12.53
N ARG A 49 -16.75 4.28 -13.23
CA ARG A 49 -16.40 5.38 -14.14
C ARG A 49 -17.22 5.37 -15.42
N SER A 50 -17.29 4.23 -16.10
CA SER A 50 -17.98 4.08 -17.38
C SER A 50 -19.49 4.34 -17.27
N THR A 51 -20.08 3.94 -16.15
CA THR A 51 -21.50 4.16 -15.86
C THR A 51 -21.80 5.52 -15.25
N ALA A 52 -20.76 6.30 -14.91
CA ALA A 52 -20.90 7.56 -14.16
C ALA A 52 -21.76 7.42 -12.89
N SER A 53 -21.79 6.23 -12.29
CA SER A 53 -22.64 5.91 -11.15
C SER A 53 -22.03 6.26 -9.80
N TYR A 54 -20.74 6.58 -9.76
CA TYR A 54 -20.05 6.92 -8.53
C TYR A 54 -20.51 8.26 -7.98
N ALA A 55 -21.04 8.25 -6.77
CA ALA A 55 -21.47 9.44 -6.05
C ALA A 55 -20.96 9.38 -4.60
N PRO A 56 -19.83 10.03 -4.27
CA PRO A 56 -19.22 9.98 -2.93
C PRO A 56 -20.20 10.31 -1.79
N ARG A 57 -21.09 11.25 -2.04
CA ARG A 57 -22.11 11.67 -1.07
C ARG A 57 -23.03 10.53 -0.63
N LYS A 58 -23.38 9.61 -1.53
CA LYS A 58 -24.21 8.45 -1.19
C LYS A 58 -23.51 7.51 -0.20
N TYR A 59 -22.22 7.29 -0.38
CA TYR A 59 -21.40 6.49 0.55
C TYR A 59 -21.32 7.18 1.92
N TYR A 60 -21.10 8.48 1.94
CA TYR A 60 -21.09 9.27 3.18
C TYR A 60 -22.45 9.18 3.91
N GLU A 61 -23.56 9.35 3.21
CA GLU A 61 -24.91 9.32 3.80
C GLU A 61 -25.28 7.92 4.33
N SER A 62 -24.69 6.86 3.76
CA SER A 62 -25.00 5.48 4.13
C SER A 62 -24.11 4.91 5.25
N ASP A 63 -22.96 5.53 5.58
CA ASP A 63 -22.05 5.01 6.60
C ASP A 63 -21.81 6.02 7.73
N THR A 64 -22.40 5.76 8.89
CA THR A 64 -22.26 6.61 10.09
C THR A 64 -20.83 6.69 10.62
N ARG A 65 -19.98 5.69 10.33
CA ARG A 65 -18.56 5.71 10.70
C ARG A 65 -17.81 6.75 9.89
N LEU A 66 -18.10 6.82 8.57
CA LEU A 66 -17.53 7.83 7.67
C LEU A 66 -18.01 9.23 8.05
N GLN A 67 -19.29 9.39 8.40
CA GLN A 67 -19.84 10.65 8.92
C GLN A 67 -19.06 11.14 10.15
N ARG A 68 -18.85 10.24 11.12
CA ARG A 68 -18.07 10.56 12.33
C ARG A 68 -16.63 10.99 12.03
N VAL A 69 -15.98 10.39 11.03
CA VAL A 69 -14.62 10.79 10.60
C VAL A 69 -14.66 12.20 10.01
N PHE A 70 -15.62 12.48 9.14
CA PHE A 70 -15.76 13.81 8.53
C PHE A 70 -16.10 14.88 9.56
N ASP A 71 -17.03 14.59 10.48
CA ASP A 71 -17.37 15.48 11.61
C ASP A 71 -16.14 15.76 12.48
N ALA A 72 -15.32 14.76 12.75
CA ALA A 72 -14.09 14.93 13.50
C ALA A 72 -13.08 15.83 12.78
N LEU A 73 -12.99 15.76 11.45
CA LEU A 73 -12.11 16.63 10.65
C LEU A 73 -12.59 18.08 10.63
N VAL A 74 -13.90 18.32 10.59
CA VAL A 74 -14.45 19.68 10.56
C VAL A 74 -14.63 20.31 11.94
N SER A 75 -14.58 19.52 13.02
CA SER A 75 -14.78 19.97 14.40
C SER A 75 -13.56 20.60 15.08
N ASP A 76 -12.50 20.84 14.34
CA ASP A 76 -11.22 21.36 14.82
C ASP A 76 -10.52 20.51 15.92
N ARG A 77 -11.02 19.29 16.13
CA ARG A 77 -10.51 18.35 17.16
C ARG A 77 -9.01 18.06 17.02
N PHE A 78 -8.54 17.98 15.78
CA PHE A 78 -7.14 17.62 15.50
C PHE A 78 -6.20 18.82 15.46
N CYS A 79 -6.72 20.03 15.28
CA CYS A 79 -5.95 21.26 15.29
C CYS A 79 -6.73 22.45 15.86
N PRO A 80 -6.92 22.52 17.18
CA PRO A 80 -7.70 23.61 17.81
C PRO A 80 -7.06 25.00 17.63
N ARG A 81 -5.75 25.06 17.31
CA ARG A 81 -5.03 26.32 17.12
C ARG A 81 -5.27 26.95 15.73
N GLU A 82 -5.68 26.15 14.77
CA GLU A 82 -5.97 26.59 13.40
C GLU A 82 -7.34 26.05 12.97
N PRO A 83 -8.44 26.72 13.38
CA PRO A 83 -9.79 26.30 13.06
C PRO A 83 -10.01 26.20 11.54
N GLY A 84 -10.66 25.12 11.12
CA GLY A 84 -10.96 24.89 9.71
C GLY A 84 -9.84 24.31 8.87
N LEU A 85 -8.65 24.06 9.44
CA LEU A 85 -7.48 23.53 8.69
C LEU A 85 -7.82 22.30 7.85
N PHE A 86 -8.57 21.36 8.41
CA PHE A 86 -8.90 20.08 7.73
C PHE A 86 -10.24 20.09 7.00
N ARG A 87 -11.01 21.16 7.02
CA ARG A 87 -12.34 21.25 6.42
C ARG A 87 -12.31 20.98 4.91
N SER A 88 -11.27 21.42 4.24
CA SER A 88 -11.12 21.22 2.79
C SER A 88 -11.05 19.76 2.37
N ILE A 89 -10.69 18.83 3.27
CA ILE A 89 -10.56 17.40 2.95
C ILE A 89 -11.93 16.78 2.71
N PRO A 90 -12.88 16.75 3.68
CA PRO A 90 -14.20 16.21 3.45
C PRO A 90 -14.98 16.97 2.37
N ASP A 91 -14.85 18.31 2.30
CA ASP A 91 -15.53 19.12 1.27
C ASP A 91 -15.12 18.68 -0.13
N ARG A 92 -13.83 18.46 -0.38
CA ARG A 92 -13.34 17.98 -1.67
C ARG A 92 -13.76 16.54 -1.95
N LEU A 93 -13.61 15.63 -0.99
CA LEU A 93 -13.96 14.21 -1.18
C LEU A 93 -15.44 14.01 -1.49
N LEU A 94 -16.35 14.83 -0.93
CA LEU A 94 -17.79 14.75 -1.21
C LEU A 94 -18.17 15.28 -2.60
N ILE A 95 -17.33 16.14 -3.18
CA ILE A 95 -17.58 16.73 -4.50
C ILE A 95 -16.84 15.96 -5.58
N HIS A 96 -15.58 15.63 -5.34
CA HIS A 96 -14.68 15.01 -6.30
C HIS A 96 -13.69 14.10 -5.60
N ASP A 97 -13.93 12.80 -5.70
CA ASP A 97 -13.09 11.74 -5.17
C ASP A 97 -12.52 10.87 -6.32
N PRO A 98 -11.45 11.34 -6.98
CA PRO A 98 -10.90 10.66 -8.16
C PRO A 98 -10.24 9.32 -7.82
N TYR A 99 -9.92 9.10 -6.55
CA TYR A 99 -9.26 7.89 -6.05
C TYR A 99 -10.21 6.90 -5.37
N PHE A 100 -11.51 7.17 -5.36
CA PHE A 100 -12.53 6.30 -4.75
C PHE A 100 -12.32 6.02 -3.25
N VAL A 101 -11.66 6.93 -2.56
CA VAL A 101 -11.32 6.81 -1.13
C VAL A 101 -12.56 6.61 -0.26
N VAL A 102 -13.64 7.33 -0.60
CA VAL A 102 -14.91 7.25 0.12
C VAL A 102 -15.59 5.89 -0.11
N ALA A 103 -15.51 5.35 -1.34
CA ALA A 103 -16.04 4.02 -1.66
C ALA A 103 -15.28 2.91 -0.95
N ASP A 104 -13.97 3.05 -0.83
CA ASP A 104 -13.10 2.04 -0.20
C ASP A 104 -13.18 2.05 1.32
N PHE A 105 -13.75 3.09 1.93
CA PHE A 105 -13.74 3.29 3.38
C PHE A 105 -14.30 2.10 4.18
N ALA A 106 -15.45 1.56 3.78
CA ALA A 106 -16.07 0.43 4.49
C ALA A 106 -15.17 -0.80 4.48
N SER A 107 -14.65 -1.16 3.30
CA SER A 107 -13.71 -2.27 3.12
C SER A 107 -12.41 -2.07 3.91
N TYR A 108 -11.89 -0.83 3.93
CA TYR A 108 -10.73 -0.47 4.73
C TYR A 108 -10.95 -0.73 6.23
N ILE A 109 -12.08 -0.27 6.78
CA ILE A 109 -12.40 -0.47 8.20
C ILE A 109 -12.53 -1.95 8.56
N GLU A 110 -13.18 -2.73 7.70
CA GLU A 110 -13.29 -4.19 7.89
C GLU A 110 -11.90 -4.86 7.87
N LYS A 111 -11.05 -4.45 6.93
CA LYS A 111 -9.69 -4.96 6.85
C LYS A 111 -8.85 -4.57 8.06
N GLN A 112 -8.97 -3.33 8.56
CA GLN A 112 -8.29 -2.89 9.79
C GLN A 112 -8.72 -3.69 11.03
N ALA A 113 -10.00 -4.06 11.11
CA ALA A 113 -10.48 -4.94 12.17
C ALA A 113 -9.84 -6.33 12.07
N GLN A 114 -9.72 -6.88 10.87
CA GLN A 114 -9.01 -8.15 10.60
C GLN A 114 -7.54 -8.06 11.01
N VAL A 115 -6.82 -7.01 10.58
CA VAL A 115 -5.42 -6.76 10.95
C VAL A 115 -5.27 -6.73 12.48
N SER A 116 -6.15 -6.00 13.16
CA SER A 116 -6.12 -5.88 14.62
C SER A 116 -6.36 -7.22 15.32
N LEU A 117 -7.22 -8.06 14.76
CA LEU A 117 -7.49 -9.40 15.29
C LEU A 117 -6.28 -10.32 15.07
N GLU A 118 -5.73 -10.34 13.86
CA GLU A 118 -4.61 -11.20 13.52
C GLU A 118 -3.33 -10.79 14.26
N TYR A 119 -3.13 -9.50 14.50
CA TYR A 119 -1.99 -9.00 15.28
C TYR A 119 -1.96 -9.55 16.71
N ARG A 120 -3.09 -9.92 17.30
CA ARG A 120 -3.16 -10.53 18.65
C ARG A 120 -2.55 -11.93 18.67
N ASN A 121 -2.53 -12.63 17.54
CA ASN A 121 -1.83 -13.92 17.40
C ASN A 121 -0.40 -13.65 16.90
N GLN A 122 0.50 -13.39 17.85
CA GLN A 122 1.87 -13.00 17.57
C GLN A 122 2.64 -14.06 16.77
N ASP A 123 2.40 -15.35 17.01
CA ASP A 123 3.08 -16.41 16.26
C ASP A 123 2.66 -16.42 14.79
N ALA A 124 1.37 -16.27 14.50
CA ALA A 124 0.88 -16.18 13.13
C ALA A 124 1.37 -14.89 12.45
N TRP A 125 1.37 -13.76 13.18
CA TRP A 125 1.86 -12.49 12.67
C TRP A 125 3.34 -12.54 12.32
N LEU A 126 4.19 -13.07 13.21
CA LEU A 126 5.61 -13.22 12.98
C LEU A 126 5.93 -14.13 11.79
N ARG A 127 5.17 -15.22 11.61
CA ARG A 127 5.32 -16.09 10.43
C ARG A 127 5.07 -15.33 9.13
N LYS A 128 4.01 -14.51 9.06
CA LYS A 128 3.73 -13.65 7.91
C LYS A 128 4.86 -12.63 7.69
N ALA A 129 5.31 -11.97 8.77
CA ALA A 129 6.39 -10.99 8.70
C ALA A 129 7.71 -11.60 8.18
N ILE A 130 8.10 -12.77 8.69
CA ILE A 130 9.30 -13.48 8.23
C ILE A 130 9.17 -13.88 6.76
N LEU A 131 8.03 -14.41 6.35
CA LEU A 131 7.77 -14.80 4.97
C LEU A 131 7.81 -13.56 4.04
N ASN A 132 7.26 -12.45 4.48
CA ASN A 132 7.27 -11.19 3.75
C ASN A 132 8.72 -10.73 3.51
N VAL A 133 9.53 -10.65 4.58
CA VAL A 133 10.96 -10.31 4.46
C VAL A 133 11.69 -11.26 3.50
N ALA A 134 11.48 -12.56 3.64
CA ALA A 134 12.17 -13.57 2.82
C ALA A 134 11.85 -13.45 1.32
N ARG A 135 10.64 -13.02 0.98
CA ARG A 135 10.18 -12.92 -0.42
C ARG A 135 10.36 -11.53 -1.04
N MET A 136 10.65 -10.51 -0.24
CA MET A 136 10.88 -9.15 -0.74
C MET A 136 12.22 -8.95 -1.45
N GLY A 137 13.11 -9.94 -1.45
CA GLY A 137 14.36 -9.90 -2.22
C GLY A 137 14.15 -9.65 -3.71
N HIS A 138 13.02 -10.11 -4.26
CA HIS A 138 12.64 -9.86 -5.65
C HIS A 138 12.55 -8.36 -6.00
N PHE A 139 12.16 -7.52 -5.04
CA PHE A 139 12.03 -6.06 -5.21
C PHE A 139 13.31 -5.30 -4.84
N SER A 140 14.46 -5.98 -4.85
CA SER A 140 15.76 -5.34 -4.61
C SER A 140 16.13 -4.39 -5.76
N SER A 141 16.54 -3.18 -5.41
CA SER A 141 17.09 -2.23 -6.39
C SER A 141 18.35 -2.80 -7.07
N ASP A 142 19.17 -3.55 -6.34
CA ASP A 142 20.37 -4.18 -6.90
C ASP A 142 20.01 -5.18 -8.00
N ARG A 143 18.97 -6.00 -7.79
CA ARG A 143 18.45 -6.89 -8.82
C ARG A 143 17.96 -6.10 -10.03
N THR A 144 17.14 -5.08 -9.81
CA THR A 144 16.60 -4.24 -10.87
C THR A 144 17.72 -3.61 -11.69
N VAL A 145 18.71 -3.03 -11.03
CA VAL A 145 19.88 -2.43 -11.71
C VAL A 145 20.65 -3.48 -12.49
N ALA A 146 20.87 -4.67 -11.91
CA ALA A 146 21.55 -5.76 -12.61
C ALA A 146 20.78 -6.26 -13.84
N GLU A 147 19.46 -6.34 -13.76
CA GLU A 147 18.60 -6.69 -14.90
C GLU A 147 18.67 -5.61 -15.98
N TYR A 148 18.57 -4.34 -15.63
CA TYR A 148 18.74 -3.24 -16.58
C TYR A 148 20.11 -3.27 -17.25
N ALA A 149 21.18 -3.50 -16.47
CA ALA A 149 22.53 -3.61 -17.00
C ALA A 149 22.65 -4.74 -18.03
N ARG A 150 22.07 -5.91 -17.73
CA ARG A 150 22.14 -7.07 -18.60
C ARG A 150 21.22 -6.96 -19.82
N GLU A 151 19.95 -6.59 -19.62
CA GLU A 151 18.90 -6.74 -20.64
C GLU A 151 18.75 -5.48 -21.50
N ILE A 152 18.94 -4.29 -20.93
CA ILE A 152 18.74 -3.04 -21.63
C ILE A 152 20.07 -2.44 -22.08
N TRP A 153 21.02 -2.32 -21.16
CA TRP A 153 22.32 -1.71 -21.49
C TRP A 153 23.32 -2.69 -22.08
N GLN A 154 23.03 -4.00 -22.01
CA GLN A 154 23.87 -5.09 -22.53
C GLN A 154 25.34 -4.99 -22.00
N LEU A 155 25.50 -4.52 -20.77
CA LEU A 155 26.77 -4.49 -20.12
C LEU A 155 27.15 -5.90 -19.70
N GLY A 156 28.37 -6.34 -20.07
CA GLY A 156 28.91 -7.64 -19.65
C GLY A 156 28.98 -7.75 -18.13
N GLU A 157 29.01 -8.98 -17.61
CA GLU A 157 29.17 -9.22 -16.18
C GLU A 157 30.45 -8.52 -15.67
N ARG A 158 30.33 -7.73 -14.59
CA ARG A 158 31.50 -7.23 -13.89
C ARG A 158 32.33 -8.41 -13.40
N PRO A 159 33.65 -8.48 -13.70
CA PRO A 159 34.50 -9.46 -13.05
C PRO A 159 34.38 -9.27 -11.53
N SER A 160 34.10 -10.37 -10.81
CA SER A 160 34.00 -10.32 -9.36
C SER A 160 35.30 -9.78 -8.78
N VAL A 161 35.19 -8.83 -7.84
CA VAL A 161 36.35 -8.19 -7.17
C VAL A 161 37.11 -9.17 -6.26
N ALA A 162 36.91 -10.47 -6.40
CA ALA A 162 37.47 -11.53 -5.56
C ALA A 162 38.74 -12.16 -6.11
N SER A 163 39.58 -11.42 -6.83
CA SER A 163 40.92 -11.91 -7.20
C SER A 163 41.94 -10.77 -7.44
N VAL A 164 42.09 -9.90 -6.43
CA VAL A 164 43.35 -9.20 -6.28
C VAL A 164 44.18 -10.02 -5.29
N GLU A 165 44.79 -11.09 -5.78
CA GLU A 165 45.87 -11.72 -5.07
C GLU A 165 47.01 -10.70 -4.93
N THR A 166 47.30 -10.34 -3.70
CA THR A 166 48.51 -9.62 -3.33
C THR A 166 49.71 -10.47 -3.74
N GLU A 167 50.30 -10.19 -4.89
CA GLU A 167 51.66 -10.59 -5.14
C GLU A 167 52.55 -9.80 -4.16
N SER A 168 53.03 -10.51 -3.15
CA SER A 168 54.04 -10.05 -2.21
C SER A 168 55.40 -10.03 -2.92
N VAL A 169 56.03 -8.85 -2.95
CA VAL A 169 57.46 -8.68 -3.21
C VAL A 169 58.24 -8.91 -1.92
#